data_ee10ce42eff1e0b6e9aec6fb7617e851
#
_entry.id   ee10ce42eff1e0b6e9aec6fb7617e851
#
_cell.length_a   1.000
_cell.length_b   1.000
_cell.length_c   1.000
_cell.angle_alpha   90.00
_cell.angle_beta   90.00
_cell.angle_gamma   90.00
#
_symmetry.space_group_name_H-M   'P 1'
#
loop_
_entity.id
_entity.type
_entity.pdbx_description
1 polymer ?
#
loop_
_entity_poly.entity_id
_entity_poly.type
_entity_poly.pdbx_seq_one_letter_code
_entity_poly.pdbx_strand_id
1 'polypeptide(L)'
;MLYAPAILLGRVVRILARWRKPGGGSAVPGLVVNRVAPGFLPRTLNSFPGGLIIVTGSSGKSTTTKMLVAALRAHGTDVFTNQSTANISQGLTSALLERVNLNGRIAADMAVLEMDEGHGALISGSLAPRVVALTNVMVDQIDRFHDSDMVAAMLAKIAARATGTVVVNADDGYLADLAAGLGAGVSVARYGVSAEVLAANPRGLGYSATAHDRLPAESGMLLTHIDGRNATIAIAGQDYPVGLPSRGTHYAVDALTALATARAALGDRFDPRVAAEAISTIPPVFGRGEIVTVRGQQVEFVLVQNPASFQLNVDSLEPGTEQILIAIGSDVRDPSYFWPVNTSVLGRVLIASGSKAQDIALQLAYDDVIVERVEPDLGQALDDFLALPKPAAGLKTIIFSADSMRRTRAYLGLASNKEGQE
;
A
#
# COMPACT_ATOMS: atom_id res chain seq x y z
N MET A 1 -9.62 -30.10 -16.21
CA MET A 1 -10.21 -30.63 -14.92
C MET A 1 -9.17 -31.13 -13.90
N LEU A 2 -7.87 -30.95 -14.14
CA LEU A 2 -6.77 -31.48 -13.28
C LEU A 2 -6.90 -31.06 -11.80
N TYR A 3 -7.35 -29.83 -11.53
CA TYR A 3 -7.43 -29.28 -10.16
C TYR A 3 -8.83 -29.29 -9.54
N ALA A 4 -9.84 -29.84 -10.24
CA ALA A 4 -11.22 -29.85 -9.72
C ALA A 4 -11.35 -30.47 -8.31
N PRO A 5 -10.71 -31.61 -7.98
CA PRO A 5 -10.78 -32.16 -6.63
C PRO A 5 -10.17 -31.22 -5.57
N ALA A 6 -9.03 -30.59 -5.88
CA ALA A 6 -8.37 -29.65 -4.96
C ALA A 6 -9.21 -28.37 -4.77
N ILE A 7 -9.83 -27.86 -5.83
CA ILE A 7 -10.74 -26.70 -5.77
C ILE A 7 -11.96 -27.00 -4.89
N LEU A 8 -12.59 -28.17 -5.09
CA LEU A 8 -13.73 -28.60 -4.29
C LEU A 8 -13.33 -28.77 -2.81
N LEU A 9 -12.20 -29.45 -2.55
CA LEU A 9 -11.66 -29.59 -1.20
C LEU A 9 -11.43 -28.21 -0.53
N GLY A 10 -10.79 -27.29 -1.25
CA GLY A 10 -10.52 -25.92 -0.75
C GLY A 10 -11.81 -25.18 -0.42
N ARG A 11 -12.86 -25.31 -1.23
CA ARG A 11 -14.17 -24.71 -0.98
C ARG A 11 -14.88 -25.31 0.23
N VAL A 12 -14.81 -26.62 0.40
CA VAL A 12 -15.35 -27.30 1.60
C VAL A 12 -14.60 -26.81 2.86
N VAL A 13 -13.28 -26.81 2.84
CA VAL A 13 -12.44 -26.29 3.95
C VAL A 13 -12.83 -24.83 4.28
N ARG A 14 -13.10 -24.00 3.28
CA ARG A 14 -13.55 -22.63 3.49
C ARG A 14 -14.87 -22.54 4.22
N ILE A 15 -15.85 -23.35 3.83
CA ILE A 15 -17.17 -23.40 4.49
C ILE A 15 -16.99 -23.80 5.95
N LEU A 16 -16.23 -24.85 6.23
CA LEU A 16 -15.97 -25.34 7.58
C LEU A 16 -15.21 -24.31 8.45
N ALA A 17 -14.22 -23.63 7.86
CA ALA A 17 -13.45 -22.59 8.56
C ALA A 17 -14.34 -21.38 8.95
N ARG A 18 -15.28 -20.97 8.08
CA ARG A 18 -16.23 -19.89 8.35
C ARG A 18 -17.22 -20.25 9.47
N TRP A 19 -17.62 -21.50 9.56
CA TRP A 19 -18.51 -21.97 10.65
C TRP A 19 -17.82 -21.91 12.01
N ARG A 20 -16.50 -22.21 12.05
CA ARG A 20 -15.75 -22.25 13.31
C ARG A 20 -15.35 -20.87 13.82
N LYS A 21 -15.10 -19.90 12.95
CA LYS A 21 -14.68 -18.54 13.30
C LYS A 21 -15.15 -17.54 12.23
N PRO A 22 -16.31 -16.89 12.42
CA PRO A 22 -16.76 -15.85 11.51
C PRO A 22 -15.72 -14.73 11.42
N GLY A 23 -15.23 -14.42 10.19
CA GLY A 23 -14.20 -13.42 9.95
C GLY A 23 -12.74 -13.88 10.14
N GLY A 24 -12.49 -15.12 10.59
CA GLY A 24 -11.15 -15.70 10.74
C GLY A 24 -10.88 -16.83 9.72
N GLY A 25 -9.60 -17.16 9.50
CA GLY A 25 -9.23 -18.36 8.75
C GLY A 25 -9.19 -18.22 7.24
N SER A 26 -9.08 -17.00 6.70
CA SER A 26 -9.03 -16.74 5.25
C SER A 26 -7.88 -17.45 4.53
N ALA A 27 -6.78 -17.77 5.21
CA ALA A 27 -5.61 -18.44 4.63
C ALA A 27 -5.68 -19.99 4.68
N VAL A 28 -6.53 -20.58 5.54
CA VAL A 28 -6.58 -22.05 5.75
C VAL A 28 -6.95 -22.84 4.48
N PRO A 29 -7.98 -22.43 3.70
CA PRO A 29 -8.30 -23.11 2.44
C PRO A 29 -7.11 -23.13 1.47
N GLY A 30 -6.41 -22.01 1.34
CA GLY A 30 -5.24 -21.89 0.50
C GLY A 30 -4.06 -22.74 0.97
N LEU A 31 -3.85 -22.83 2.28
CA LEU A 31 -2.82 -23.69 2.85
C LEU A 31 -3.05 -25.16 2.46
N VAL A 32 -4.28 -25.64 2.60
CA VAL A 32 -4.66 -27.03 2.24
C VAL A 32 -4.44 -27.26 0.75
N VAL A 33 -4.95 -26.34 -0.11
CA VAL A 33 -4.82 -26.50 -1.57
C VAL A 33 -3.37 -26.41 -2.02
N ASN A 34 -2.55 -25.52 -1.48
CA ASN A 34 -1.12 -25.43 -1.81
C ASN A 34 -0.36 -26.72 -1.46
N ARG A 35 -0.80 -27.45 -0.41
CA ARG A 35 -0.19 -28.70 -0.02
C ARG A 35 -0.58 -29.87 -0.93
N VAL A 36 -1.83 -29.95 -1.37
CA VAL A 36 -2.33 -31.10 -2.19
C VAL A 36 -2.20 -30.84 -3.68
N ALA A 37 -2.10 -29.59 -4.09
CA ALA A 37 -2.01 -29.18 -5.49
C ALA A 37 -1.06 -27.98 -5.67
N PRO A 38 0.24 -28.10 -5.43
CA PRO A 38 1.18 -26.96 -5.42
C PRO A 38 1.28 -26.23 -6.76
N GLY A 39 0.94 -26.88 -7.87
CA GLY A 39 0.89 -26.26 -9.20
C GLY A 39 -0.38 -25.46 -9.48
N PHE A 40 -1.39 -25.48 -8.59
CA PHE A 40 -2.66 -24.78 -8.81
C PHE A 40 -2.47 -23.25 -8.90
N LEU A 41 -1.81 -22.66 -7.90
CA LEU A 41 -1.57 -21.22 -7.81
C LEU A 41 -0.85 -20.67 -9.05
N PRO A 42 0.37 -21.15 -9.40
CA PRO A 42 1.09 -20.59 -10.54
C PRO A 42 0.37 -20.84 -11.88
N ARG A 43 -0.25 -22.00 -12.06
CA ARG A 43 -0.96 -22.29 -13.31
C ARG A 43 -2.17 -21.38 -13.50
N THR A 44 -2.92 -21.11 -12.44
CA THR A 44 -4.07 -20.20 -12.50
C THR A 44 -3.61 -18.77 -12.77
N LEU A 45 -2.58 -18.30 -12.05
CA LEU A 45 -2.06 -16.93 -12.21
C LEU A 45 -1.45 -16.68 -13.59
N ASN A 46 -0.75 -17.66 -14.16
CA ASN A 46 -0.16 -17.54 -15.50
C ASN A 46 -1.17 -17.75 -16.64
N SER A 47 -2.46 -18.01 -16.35
CA SER A 47 -3.46 -18.32 -17.37
C SER A 47 -4.35 -17.15 -17.80
N PHE A 48 -4.17 -15.96 -17.22
CA PHE A 48 -4.94 -14.77 -17.61
C PHE A 48 -4.54 -14.31 -19.02
N PRO A 49 -5.49 -14.05 -19.93
CA PRO A 49 -5.19 -13.68 -21.32
C PRO A 49 -4.34 -12.41 -21.44
N GLY A 50 -4.63 -11.39 -20.65
CA GLY A 50 -3.88 -10.13 -20.60
C GLY A 50 -2.64 -10.19 -19.70
N GLY A 51 -2.40 -11.33 -19.02
CA GLY A 51 -1.24 -11.59 -18.19
C GLY A 51 -1.44 -11.27 -16.72
N LEU A 52 -0.38 -11.51 -15.95
CA LEU A 52 -0.25 -11.23 -14.54
C LEU A 52 0.54 -9.93 -14.34
N ILE A 53 0.05 -9.06 -13.48
CA ILE A 53 0.73 -7.87 -12.99
C ILE A 53 1.00 -8.06 -11.50
N ILE A 54 2.23 -7.82 -11.06
CA ILE A 54 2.62 -7.86 -9.66
C ILE A 54 2.97 -6.44 -9.22
N VAL A 55 2.38 -6.00 -8.10
CA VAL A 55 2.75 -4.75 -7.40
C VAL A 55 3.42 -5.15 -6.09
N THR A 56 4.67 -4.74 -5.90
CA THR A 56 5.49 -5.09 -4.73
C THR A 56 6.47 -3.97 -4.37
N GLY A 57 7.06 -4.04 -3.17
CA GLY A 57 7.96 -3.05 -2.59
C GLY A 57 7.63 -2.80 -1.12
N SER A 58 8.37 -1.96 -0.42
CA SER A 58 8.22 -1.76 1.02
C SER A 58 6.89 -1.11 1.38
N SER A 59 6.53 0.00 0.73
CA SER A 59 5.33 0.78 1.04
C SER A 59 4.52 1.10 -0.23
N GLY A 60 3.26 1.57 -0.07
CA GLY A 60 2.40 2.00 -1.18
C GLY A 60 1.70 0.89 -1.95
N LYS A 61 2.03 -0.39 -1.75
CA LYS A 61 1.49 -1.54 -2.50
C LYS A 61 -0.03 -1.54 -2.66
N SER A 62 -0.76 -1.42 -1.55
CA SER A 62 -2.23 -1.51 -1.55
C SER A 62 -2.87 -0.32 -2.26
N THR A 63 -2.35 0.88 -2.03
CA THR A 63 -2.84 2.12 -2.66
C THR A 63 -2.60 2.07 -4.17
N THR A 64 -1.37 1.77 -4.57
CA THR A 64 -1.00 1.59 -5.99
C THR A 64 -1.85 0.52 -6.67
N THR A 65 -2.05 -0.64 -6.03
CA THR A 65 -2.89 -1.72 -6.59
C THR A 65 -4.32 -1.25 -6.81
N LYS A 66 -4.93 -0.56 -5.84
CA LYS A 66 -6.29 -0.06 -5.95
C LYS A 66 -6.43 0.97 -7.07
N MET A 67 -5.49 1.92 -7.16
CA MET A 67 -5.44 2.92 -8.23
C MET A 67 -5.24 2.27 -9.61
N LEU A 68 -4.33 1.31 -9.73
CA LEU A 68 -4.08 0.56 -10.96
C LEU A 68 -5.31 -0.21 -11.42
N VAL A 69 -5.98 -0.92 -10.51
CA VAL A 69 -7.20 -1.68 -10.82
C VAL A 69 -8.30 -0.75 -11.34
N ALA A 70 -8.49 0.42 -10.71
CA ALA A 70 -9.47 1.39 -11.18
C ALA A 70 -9.12 1.93 -12.57
N ALA A 71 -7.86 2.28 -12.82
CA ALA A 71 -7.40 2.73 -14.12
C ALA A 71 -7.61 1.66 -15.21
N LEU A 72 -7.27 0.40 -14.95
CA LEU A 72 -7.48 -0.70 -15.91
C LEU A 72 -8.95 -0.96 -16.19
N ARG A 73 -9.80 -0.96 -15.15
CA ARG A 73 -11.26 -1.14 -15.31
C ARG A 73 -11.90 -0.02 -16.11
N ALA A 74 -11.47 1.22 -15.91
CA ALA A 74 -11.94 2.37 -16.69
C ALA A 74 -11.62 2.23 -18.19
N HIS A 75 -10.59 1.45 -18.55
CA HIS A 75 -10.28 1.08 -19.93
C HIS A 75 -11.01 -0.20 -20.42
N GLY A 76 -12.06 -0.63 -19.71
CA GLY A 76 -12.86 -1.80 -20.09
C GLY A 76 -12.16 -3.13 -19.86
N THR A 77 -11.12 -3.19 -19.04
CA THR A 77 -10.42 -4.44 -18.72
C THR A 77 -11.04 -5.08 -17.46
N ASP A 78 -11.47 -6.34 -17.56
CA ASP A 78 -11.89 -7.10 -16.38
C ASP A 78 -10.65 -7.56 -15.58
N VAL A 79 -10.58 -7.17 -14.31
CA VAL A 79 -9.39 -7.36 -13.47
C VAL A 79 -9.72 -8.21 -12.25
N PHE A 80 -9.02 -9.34 -12.13
CA PHE A 80 -8.92 -10.07 -10.87
C PHE A 80 -7.86 -9.43 -9.97
N THR A 81 -8.18 -9.21 -8.70
CA THR A 81 -7.23 -8.73 -7.69
C THR A 81 -7.44 -9.43 -6.37
N ASN A 82 -6.38 -9.50 -5.55
CA ASN A 82 -6.45 -10.00 -4.18
C ASN A 82 -6.74 -8.86 -3.19
N GLN A 83 -7.25 -9.21 -2.03
CA GLN A 83 -7.32 -8.26 -0.91
C GLN A 83 -5.91 -8.00 -0.36
N SER A 84 -5.65 -6.80 0.15
CA SER A 84 -4.37 -6.40 0.73
C SER A 84 -3.91 -7.32 1.88
N THR A 85 -4.84 -7.91 2.63
CA THR A 85 -4.57 -8.91 3.67
C THR A 85 -4.25 -10.31 3.13
N ALA A 86 -4.40 -10.55 1.83
CA ALA A 86 -4.18 -11.83 1.15
C ALA A 86 -2.96 -11.79 0.22
N ASN A 87 -1.87 -11.11 0.61
CA ASN A 87 -0.66 -10.86 -0.16
C ASN A 87 0.44 -11.94 -0.02
N ILE A 88 0.16 -13.00 0.71
CA ILE A 88 0.99 -14.20 0.83
C ILE A 88 0.38 -15.40 0.08
N SER A 89 1.17 -16.43 -0.25
CA SER A 89 0.75 -17.53 -1.12
C SER A 89 -0.55 -18.23 -0.69
N GLN A 90 -0.76 -18.46 0.60
CA GLN A 90 -1.99 -19.08 1.12
C GLN A 90 -3.21 -18.16 0.97
N GLY A 91 -3.01 -16.86 1.19
CA GLY A 91 -4.05 -15.84 1.00
C GLY A 91 -4.44 -15.72 -0.47
N LEU A 92 -3.46 -15.64 -1.38
CA LEU A 92 -3.67 -15.61 -2.82
C LEU A 92 -4.44 -16.85 -3.31
N THR A 93 -4.04 -18.04 -2.88
CA THR A 93 -4.75 -19.28 -3.24
C THR A 93 -6.20 -19.26 -2.74
N SER A 94 -6.44 -18.78 -1.52
CA SER A 94 -7.79 -18.64 -0.97
C SER A 94 -8.63 -17.65 -1.78
N ALA A 95 -8.08 -16.53 -2.21
CA ALA A 95 -8.75 -15.55 -3.07
C ALA A 95 -9.09 -16.15 -4.45
N LEU A 96 -8.17 -16.90 -5.05
CA LEU A 96 -8.43 -17.61 -6.31
C LEU A 96 -9.58 -18.61 -6.17
N LEU A 97 -9.65 -19.37 -5.08
CA LEU A 97 -10.70 -20.38 -4.85
C LEU A 97 -12.12 -19.80 -4.83
N GLU A 98 -12.26 -18.49 -4.57
CA GLU A 98 -13.56 -17.82 -4.60
C GLU A 98 -14.09 -17.61 -6.01
N ARG A 99 -13.21 -17.32 -6.97
CA ARG A 99 -13.54 -16.90 -8.32
C ARG A 99 -13.29 -17.99 -9.39
N VAL A 100 -12.38 -18.92 -9.14
CA VAL A 100 -11.96 -19.92 -10.10
C VAL A 100 -13.09 -20.89 -10.43
N ASN A 101 -13.24 -21.25 -11.72
CA ASN A 101 -14.10 -22.36 -12.13
C ASN A 101 -13.43 -23.72 -11.88
N LEU A 102 -14.14 -24.83 -12.09
CA LEU A 102 -13.60 -26.19 -11.88
C LEU A 102 -12.46 -26.56 -12.85
N ASN A 103 -12.27 -25.80 -13.91
CA ASN A 103 -11.13 -25.96 -14.84
C ASN A 103 -9.88 -25.22 -14.34
N GLY A 104 -9.95 -24.52 -13.21
CA GLY A 104 -8.84 -23.75 -12.66
C GLY A 104 -8.62 -22.40 -13.34
N ARG A 105 -9.66 -21.82 -13.98
CA ARG A 105 -9.60 -20.52 -14.66
C ARG A 105 -10.55 -19.52 -14.02
N ILE A 106 -10.18 -18.26 -14.07
CA ILE A 106 -11.00 -17.10 -13.68
C ILE A 106 -11.41 -16.37 -14.96
N ALA A 107 -12.69 -15.98 -15.04
CA ALA A 107 -13.21 -15.20 -16.15
C ALA A 107 -12.87 -13.71 -15.92
N ALA A 108 -11.61 -13.36 -16.15
CA ALA A 108 -11.10 -12.00 -16.13
C ALA A 108 -9.96 -11.89 -17.16
N ASP A 109 -9.73 -10.67 -17.65
CA ASP A 109 -8.70 -10.41 -18.67
C ASP A 109 -7.30 -10.44 -18.08
N MET A 110 -7.12 -9.83 -16.91
CA MET A 110 -5.83 -9.67 -16.23
C MET A 110 -5.94 -9.99 -14.74
N ALA A 111 -4.80 -10.37 -14.16
CA ALA A 111 -4.63 -10.40 -12.71
C ALA A 111 -3.70 -9.25 -12.28
N VAL A 112 -4.12 -8.48 -11.29
CA VAL A 112 -3.28 -7.50 -10.59
C VAL A 112 -3.16 -7.95 -9.16
N LEU A 113 -1.96 -8.28 -8.72
CA LEU A 113 -1.72 -8.81 -7.38
C LEU A 113 -0.80 -7.88 -6.57
N GLU A 114 -1.29 -7.48 -5.40
CA GLU A 114 -0.43 -7.01 -4.33
C GLU A 114 0.33 -8.20 -3.75
N MET A 115 1.65 -8.09 -3.66
CA MET A 115 2.50 -9.18 -3.19
C MET A 115 3.53 -8.67 -2.18
N ASP A 116 3.60 -9.34 -1.04
CA ASP A 116 4.66 -9.12 -0.04
C ASP A 116 6.01 -9.51 -0.65
N GLU A 117 7.05 -8.72 -0.45
CA GLU A 117 8.36 -8.89 -1.07
C GLU A 117 9.04 -10.21 -0.72
N GLY A 118 8.96 -10.63 0.56
CA GLY A 118 9.55 -11.89 1.00
C GLY A 118 8.83 -13.11 0.44
N HIS A 119 7.50 -13.12 0.51
CA HIS A 119 6.68 -14.20 -0.06
C HIS A 119 6.71 -14.19 -1.60
N GLY A 120 6.73 -13.01 -2.20
CA GLY A 120 6.88 -12.84 -3.64
C GLY A 120 8.18 -13.46 -4.15
N ALA A 121 9.31 -13.18 -3.48
CA ALA A 121 10.60 -13.75 -3.82
C ALA A 121 10.63 -15.29 -3.72
N LEU A 122 9.86 -15.87 -2.77
CA LEU A 122 9.76 -17.32 -2.61
C LEU A 122 8.98 -18.01 -3.75
N ILE A 123 7.87 -17.40 -4.20
CA ILE A 123 6.99 -18.02 -5.20
C ILE A 123 7.25 -17.54 -6.63
N SER A 124 8.02 -16.46 -6.81
CA SER A 124 8.28 -15.84 -8.12
C SER A 124 8.86 -16.82 -9.15
N GLY A 125 9.66 -17.80 -8.71
CA GLY A 125 10.25 -18.82 -9.60
C GLY A 125 9.24 -19.60 -10.45
N SER A 126 7.97 -19.67 -10.04
CA SER A 126 6.88 -20.35 -10.75
C SER A 126 5.93 -19.40 -11.47
N LEU A 127 6.12 -18.08 -11.34
CA LEU A 127 5.29 -17.06 -11.95
C LEU A 127 5.97 -16.46 -13.20
N ALA A 128 5.16 -16.01 -14.14
CA ALA A 128 5.60 -15.31 -15.34
C ALA A 128 4.80 -14.00 -15.49
N PRO A 129 5.04 -13.01 -14.61
CA PRO A 129 4.31 -11.75 -14.67
C PRO A 129 4.66 -11.00 -15.96
N ARG A 130 3.63 -10.47 -16.64
CA ARG A 130 3.83 -9.61 -17.80
C ARG A 130 4.37 -8.25 -17.40
N VAL A 131 3.90 -7.73 -16.24
CA VAL A 131 4.39 -6.46 -15.67
C VAL A 131 4.70 -6.66 -14.20
N VAL A 132 5.84 -6.13 -13.76
CA VAL A 132 6.20 -6.02 -12.35
C VAL A 132 6.37 -4.54 -12.01
N ALA A 133 5.55 -4.04 -11.09
CA ALA A 133 5.66 -2.68 -10.56
C ALA A 133 6.36 -2.71 -9.21
N LEU A 134 7.47 -2.01 -9.12
CA LEU A 134 8.25 -1.84 -7.91
C LEU A 134 7.98 -0.44 -7.34
N THR A 135 7.42 -0.38 -6.13
CA THR A 135 7.04 0.90 -5.54
C THR A 135 8.24 1.64 -4.96
N ASN A 136 8.95 1.00 -4.03
CA ASN A 136 10.11 1.60 -3.34
C ASN A 136 10.85 0.56 -2.48
N VAL A 137 12.07 0.94 -2.04
CA VAL A 137 12.83 0.30 -0.98
C VAL A 137 12.95 1.27 0.18
N MET A 138 12.28 0.98 1.28
CA MET A 138 12.28 1.78 2.51
C MET A 138 12.71 0.92 3.68
N VAL A 139 13.20 1.54 4.75
CA VAL A 139 13.41 0.86 6.03
C VAL A 139 12.04 0.44 6.57
N ASP A 140 11.75 -0.85 6.51
CA ASP A 140 10.49 -1.45 6.97
C ASP A 140 10.74 -2.83 7.55
N GLN A 141 9.95 -3.22 8.58
CA GLN A 141 9.98 -4.54 9.18
C GLN A 141 11.41 -5.05 9.50
N ILE A 142 12.21 -4.24 10.21
CA ILE A 142 13.61 -4.57 10.56
C ILE A 142 13.73 -5.94 11.26
N ASP A 143 12.69 -6.38 11.97
CA ASP A 143 12.60 -7.69 12.59
C ASP A 143 12.43 -8.83 11.59
N ARG A 144 12.00 -8.56 10.35
CA ARG A 144 11.88 -9.56 9.25
C ARG A 144 13.01 -9.45 8.25
N PHE A 145 13.37 -8.22 7.90
CA PHE A 145 14.34 -7.89 6.87
C PHE A 145 15.42 -7.03 7.51
N HIS A 146 16.59 -7.60 7.74
CA HIS A 146 17.67 -6.97 8.51
C HIS A 146 18.14 -5.62 7.92
N ASP A 147 18.05 -5.46 6.58
CA ASP A 147 18.48 -4.27 5.88
C ASP A 147 17.75 -4.08 4.53
N SER A 148 17.96 -2.92 3.93
CA SER A 148 17.39 -2.55 2.63
C SER A 148 17.99 -3.36 1.47
N ASP A 149 19.25 -3.83 1.60
CA ASP A 149 19.89 -4.66 0.57
C ASP A 149 19.16 -6.00 0.42
N MET A 150 18.71 -6.58 1.53
CA MET A 150 17.90 -7.80 1.51
C MET A 150 16.56 -7.58 0.80
N VAL A 151 15.88 -6.46 1.07
CA VAL A 151 14.63 -6.11 0.39
C VAL A 151 14.88 -5.91 -1.11
N ALA A 152 15.90 -5.15 -1.48
CA ALA A 152 16.28 -4.94 -2.88
C ALA A 152 16.59 -6.27 -3.60
N ALA A 153 17.30 -7.19 -2.96
CA ALA A 153 17.58 -8.51 -3.51
C ALA A 153 16.31 -9.37 -3.71
N MET A 154 15.32 -9.25 -2.83
CA MET A 154 14.01 -9.91 -3.00
C MET A 154 13.25 -9.32 -4.18
N LEU A 155 13.22 -7.98 -4.29
CA LEU A 155 12.57 -7.30 -5.40
C LEU A 155 13.23 -7.64 -6.74
N ALA A 156 14.57 -7.74 -6.77
CA ALA A 156 15.32 -8.17 -7.95
C ALA A 156 14.94 -9.59 -8.42
N LYS A 157 14.73 -10.53 -7.48
CA LYS A 157 14.26 -11.89 -7.80
C LYS A 157 12.87 -11.87 -8.44
N ILE A 158 11.96 -11.01 -7.97
CA ILE A 158 10.61 -10.88 -8.53
C ILE A 158 10.68 -10.20 -9.91
N ALA A 159 11.44 -9.10 -10.03
CA ALA A 159 11.61 -8.35 -11.27
C ALA A 159 12.23 -9.20 -12.40
N ALA A 160 13.20 -10.06 -12.06
CA ALA A 160 13.83 -10.98 -13.01
C ALA A 160 12.85 -12.01 -13.63
N ARG A 161 11.65 -12.13 -13.10
CA ARG A 161 10.59 -13.00 -13.65
C ARG A 161 9.65 -12.28 -14.62
N ALA A 162 9.79 -10.96 -14.77
CA ALA A 162 9.00 -10.20 -15.74
C ALA A 162 9.22 -10.71 -17.16
N THR A 163 8.13 -10.89 -17.89
CA THR A 163 8.17 -11.33 -19.31
C THR A 163 7.96 -10.17 -20.29
N GLY A 164 7.63 -8.98 -19.77
CA GLY A 164 7.39 -7.78 -20.57
C GLY A 164 8.06 -6.56 -19.95
N THR A 165 7.46 -5.92 -18.95
CA THR A 165 7.93 -4.63 -18.42
C THR A 165 8.14 -4.66 -16.92
N VAL A 166 9.23 -4.07 -16.45
CA VAL A 166 9.43 -3.70 -15.05
C VAL A 166 9.26 -2.18 -14.93
N VAL A 167 8.36 -1.77 -14.04
CA VAL A 167 8.06 -0.36 -13.74
C VAL A 167 8.79 0.01 -12.46
N VAL A 168 9.63 1.04 -12.50
CA VAL A 168 10.51 1.43 -11.40
C VAL A 168 10.44 2.92 -11.10
N ASN A 169 10.54 3.22 -9.82
CA ASN A 169 10.79 4.59 -9.35
C ASN A 169 12.26 4.96 -9.58
N ALA A 170 12.51 5.96 -10.42
CA ALA A 170 13.84 6.38 -10.78
C ALA A 170 14.53 7.24 -9.69
N ASP A 171 13.77 7.71 -8.69
CA ASP A 171 14.32 8.48 -7.57
C ASP A 171 14.82 7.57 -6.43
N ASP A 172 14.42 6.30 -6.42
CA ASP A 172 14.88 5.29 -5.47
C ASP A 172 16.18 4.64 -6.00
N GLY A 173 17.30 4.83 -5.27
CA GLY A 173 18.61 4.36 -5.70
C GLY A 173 18.68 2.85 -5.89
N TYR A 174 18.06 2.08 -4.99
CA TYR A 174 18.02 0.61 -5.12
C TYR A 174 17.25 0.15 -6.36
N LEU A 175 16.14 0.83 -6.69
CA LEU A 175 15.35 0.47 -7.86
C LEU A 175 16.01 0.94 -9.17
N ALA A 176 16.73 2.06 -9.14
CA ALA A 176 17.52 2.54 -10.28
C ALA A 176 18.62 1.54 -10.62
N ASP A 177 19.38 1.07 -9.61
CA ASP A 177 20.43 0.07 -9.76
C ASP A 177 19.89 -1.29 -10.23
N LEU A 178 18.76 -1.74 -9.63
CA LEU A 178 18.07 -2.96 -10.05
C LEU A 178 17.69 -2.89 -11.53
N ALA A 179 17.15 -1.75 -11.96
CA ALA A 179 16.74 -1.56 -13.36
C ALA A 179 17.89 -1.64 -14.34
N ALA A 180 19.09 -1.19 -13.94
CA ALA A 180 20.30 -1.30 -14.74
C ALA A 180 20.80 -2.75 -14.90
N GLY A 181 20.49 -3.61 -13.94
CA GLY A 181 20.87 -5.03 -13.93
C GLY A 181 19.89 -5.98 -14.65
N LEU A 182 18.75 -5.49 -15.18
CA LEU A 182 17.77 -6.33 -15.86
C LEU A 182 18.25 -6.79 -17.24
N GLY A 183 17.92 -8.03 -17.60
CA GLY A 183 18.31 -8.61 -18.89
C GLY A 183 17.67 -7.92 -20.11
N ALA A 184 18.34 -7.99 -21.26
CA ALA A 184 17.96 -7.31 -22.50
C ALA A 184 16.56 -7.67 -23.06
N GLY A 185 15.89 -8.69 -22.53
CA GLY A 185 14.54 -9.11 -22.96
C GLY A 185 13.40 -8.43 -22.20
N VAL A 186 13.70 -7.58 -21.21
CA VAL A 186 12.70 -6.93 -20.36
C VAL A 186 12.75 -5.41 -20.58
N SER A 187 11.61 -4.81 -20.86
CA SER A 187 11.49 -3.35 -20.95
C SER A 187 11.47 -2.73 -19.55
N VAL A 188 12.09 -1.56 -19.41
CA VAL A 188 12.06 -0.79 -18.15
C VAL A 188 11.27 0.50 -18.38
N ALA A 189 10.15 0.65 -17.66
CA ALA A 189 9.40 1.89 -17.61
C ALA A 189 9.77 2.64 -16.33
N ARG A 190 10.25 3.88 -16.46
CA ARG A 190 10.68 4.71 -15.35
C ARG A 190 9.68 5.82 -15.08
N TYR A 191 9.49 6.12 -13.80
CA TYR A 191 8.77 7.29 -13.33
C TYR A 191 9.55 7.96 -12.20
N GLY A 192 9.24 9.21 -11.91
CA GLY A 192 9.92 9.94 -10.84
C GLY A 192 9.21 11.23 -10.48
N VAL A 193 9.84 12.07 -9.66
CA VAL A 193 9.31 13.36 -9.26
C VAL A 193 10.20 14.49 -9.79
N SER A 194 9.59 15.67 -10.01
CA SER A 194 10.32 16.86 -10.45
C SER A 194 11.24 17.41 -9.36
N ALA A 195 12.18 18.25 -9.77
CA ALA A 195 13.06 18.96 -8.83
C ALA A 195 12.28 19.83 -7.85
N GLU A 196 11.16 20.42 -8.30
CA GLU A 196 10.27 21.25 -7.47
C GLU A 196 9.61 20.42 -6.38
N VAL A 197 9.05 19.26 -6.73
CA VAL A 197 8.44 18.35 -5.74
C VAL A 197 9.47 17.86 -4.73
N LEU A 198 10.71 17.54 -5.16
CA LEU A 198 11.76 17.13 -4.21
C LEU A 198 12.18 18.29 -3.29
N ALA A 199 12.29 19.50 -3.81
CA ALA A 199 12.61 20.67 -3.00
C ALA A 199 11.55 21.00 -1.95
N ALA A 200 10.27 20.71 -2.26
CA ALA A 200 9.15 20.83 -1.33
C ALA A 200 9.14 19.72 -0.25
N ASN A 201 9.94 18.66 -0.42
CA ASN A 201 10.08 17.56 0.54
C ASN A 201 11.53 17.46 1.06
N PRO A 202 12.00 18.39 1.90
CA PRO A 202 13.40 18.51 2.29
C PRO A 202 13.92 17.30 3.09
N ARG A 203 13.03 16.52 3.70
CA ARG A 203 13.36 15.23 4.36
C ARG A 203 13.39 14.04 3.40
N GLY A 204 13.20 14.29 2.08
CA GLY A 204 13.10 13.25 1.06
C GLY A 204 11.75 12.54 1.05
N LEU A 205 11.67 11.48 0.25
CA LEU A 205 10.45 10.68 0.05
C LEU A 205 10.49 9.34 0.80
N GLY A 206 11.40 9.19 1.76
CA GLY A 206 11.51 8.03 2.63
C GLY A 206 12.26 6.84 2.04
N TYR A 207 12.90 6.97 0.87
CA TYR A 207 13.69 5.90 0.28
C TYR A 207 14.96 5.63 1.09
N SER A 208 15.36 4.37 1.17
CA SER A 208 16.59 3.96 1.88
C SER A 208 17.85 4.47 1.18
N ALA A 209 17.81 4.68 -0.13
CA ALA A 209 18.84 5.33 -0.90
C ALA A 209 18.20 6.21 -1.99
N THR A 210 18.79 7.37 -2.23
CA THR A 210 18.36 8.27 -3.32
C THR A 210 19.19 7.98 -4.56
N ALA A 211 18.57 7.97 -5.74
CA ALA A 211 19.28 7.79 -7.00
C ALA A 211 20.21 8.98 -7.29
N HIS A 212 21.38 8.70 -7.88
CA HIS A 212 22.35 9.72 -8.25
C HIS A 212 21.90 10.50 -9.49
N ASP A 213 21.33 9.80 -10.47
CA ASP A 213 20.88 10.38 -11.73
C ASP A 213 19.36 10.56 -11.72
N ARG A 214 18.91 11.75 -12.07
CA ARG A 214 17.48 12.04 -12.17
C ARG A 214 16.93 11.65 -13.53
N LEU A 215 15.66 11.26 -13.53
CA LEU A 215 14.93 11.03 -14.78
C LEU A 215 14.78 12.37 -15.53
N PRO A 216 15.23 12.48 -16.79
CA PRO A 216 15.00 13.67 -17.60
C PRO A 216 13.50 13.94 -17.78
N ALA A 217 13.09 15.19 -17.73
CA ALA A 217 11.69 15.59 -17.81
C ALA A 217 10.96 15.06 -19.06
N GLU A 218 11.70 14.84 -20.15
CA GLU A 218 11.17 14.41 -21.45
C GLU A 218 11.02 12.89 -21.58
N SER A 219 11.62 12.11 -20.68
CA SER A 219 11.81 10.67 -20.90
C SER A 219 10.93 9.75 -20.07
N GLY A 220 9.95 10.26 -19.33
CA GLY A 220 9.14 9.42 -18.45
C GLY A 220 7.80 10.02 -18.04
N MET A 221 7.25 9.47 -16.97
CA MET A 221 6.16 10.08 -16.23
C MET A 221 6.71 10.78 -14.99
N LEU A 222 6.36 12.03 -14.77
CA LEU A 222 6.83 12.84 -13.66
C LEU A 222 5.68 13.42 -12.85
N LEU A 223 5.76 13.33 -11.53
CA LEU A 223 4.99 14.17 -10.63
C LEU A 223 5.59 15.58 -10.64
N THR A 224 4.88 16.55 -11.21
CA THR A 224 5.38 17.92 -11.38
C THR A 224 4.89 18.88 -10.31
N HIS A 225 3.71 18.62 -9.74
CA HIS A 225 3.13 19.47 -8.72
C HIS A 225 2.23 18.67 -7.77
N ILE A 226 2.17 19.12 -6.52
CA ILE A 226 1.23 18.60 -5.52
C ILE A 226 0.77 19.72 -4.60
N ASP A 227 -0.54 19.80 -4.39
CA ASP A 227 -1.19 20.68 -3.42
C ASP A 227 -2.33 19.92 -2.73
N GLY A 228 -2.13 19.60 -1.46
CA GLY A 228 -3.06 18.81 -0.66
C GLY A 228 -3.40 17.46 -1.27
N ARG A 229 -4.58 17.34 -1.87
CA ARG A 229 -5.06 16.14 -2.55
C ARG A 229 -5.05 16.26 -4.08
N ASN A 230 -4.48 17.32 -4.61
CA ASN A 230 -4.39 17.55 -6.04
C ASN A 230 -2.94 17.36 -6.50
N ALA A 231 -2.74 16.48 -7.45
CA ALA A 231 -1.45 16.25 -8.07
C ALA A 231 -1.50 16.59 -9.56
N THR A 232 -0.37 17.01 -10.12
CA THR A 232 -0.19 17.12 -11.57
C THR A 232 0.89 16.15 -12.02
N ILE A 233 0.55 15.29 -12.97
CA ILE A 233 1.46 14.29 -13.51
C ILE A 233 1.70 14.59 -14.99
N ALA A 234 2.94 14.85 -15.35
CA ALA A 234 3.38 15.01 -16.73
C ALA A 234 3.61 13.65 -17.38
N ILE A 235 2.97 13.42 -18.53
CA ILE A 235 3.11 12.20 -19.34
C ILE A 235 3.44 12.63 -20.76
N ALA A 236 4.61 12.26 -21.25
CA ALA A 236 5.11 12.66 -22.57
C ALA A 236 5.04 14.18 -22.80
N GLY A 237 5.35 14.98 -21.79
CA GLY A 237 5.36 16.44 -21.84
C GLY A 237 3.98 17.13 -21.71
N GLN A 238 2.91 16.36 -21.49
CA GLN A 238 1.57 16.92 -21.24
C GLN A 238 1.16 16.66 -19.79
N ASP A 239 0.59 17.69 -19.15
CA ASP A 239 0.12 17.66 -17.77
C ASP A 239 -1.30 17.09 -17.64
N TYR A 240 -1.47 16.23 -16.64
CA TYR A 240 -2.72 15.60 -16.27
C TYR A 240 -3.00 15.82 -14.79
N PRO A 241 -4.11 16.49 -14.43
CA PRO A 241 -4.52 16.61 -13.03
C PRO A 241 -5.04 15.27 -12.51
N VAL A 242 -4.67 14.94 -11.28
CA VAL A 242 -5.09 13.71 -10.57
C VAL A 242 -5.53 14.08 -9.17
N GLY A 243 -6.80 13.79 -8.84
CA GLY A 243 -7.29 13.84 -7.47
C GLY A 243 -6.79 12.64 -6.67
N LEU A 244 -6.23 12.87 -5.50
CA LEU A 244 -5.70 11.81 -4.65
C LEU A 244 -6.75 11.40 -3.60
N PRO A 245 -6.80 10.12 -3.23
CA PRO A 245 -7.69 9.65 -2.17
C PRO A 245 -7.33 10.25 -0.81
N SER A 246 -6.07 10.65 -0.62
CA SER A 246 -5.57 11.24 0.60
C SER A 246 -4.45 12.26 0.34
N ARG A 247 -4.12 13.07 1.36
CA ARG A 247 -3.03 14.06 1.29
C ARG A 247 -1.67 13.39 1.42
N GLY A 248 -0.67 13.97 0.77
CA GLY A 248 0.73 13.61 0.91
C GLY A 248 1.39 13.16 -0.38
N THR A 249 2.66 13.52 -0.52
CA THR A 249 3.47 13.24 -1.71
C THR A 249 3.56 11.74 -2.01
N HIS A 250 3.56 10.90 -0.99
CA HIS A 250 3.58 9.45 -1.17
C HIS A 250 2.34 8.90 -1.90
N TYR A 251 1.15 9.49 -1.69
CA TYR A 251 -0.05 9.09 -2.45
C TYR A 251 0.02 9.54 -3.91
N ALA A 252 0.65 10.67 -4.17
CA ALA A 252 0.89 11.12 -5.54
C ALA A 252 1.90 10.20 -6.26
N VAL A 253 2.94 9.73 -5.56
CA VAL A 253 3.89 8.74 -6.09
C VAL A 253 3.20 7.39 -6.31
N ASP A 254 2.30 6.95 -5.43
CA ASP A 254 1.49 5.74 -5.64
C ASP A 254 0.61 5.86 -6.89
N ALA A 255 -0.01 7.03 -7.12
CA ALA A 255 -0.80 7.30 -8.33
C ALA A 255 0.07 7.30 -9.59
N LEU A 256 1.24 7.91 -9.53
CA LEU A 256 2.22 7.90 -10.61
C LEU A 256 2.67 6.47 -10.95
N THR A 257 2.96 5.65 -9.94
CA THR A 257 3.29 4.22 -10.10
C THR A 257 2.15 3.46 -10.78
N ALA A 258 0.91 3.72 -10.37
CA ALA A 258 -0.28 3.10 -10.95
C ALA A 258 -0.46 3.48 -12.43
N LEU A 259 -0.31 4.78 -12.77
CA LEU A 259 -0.38 5.27 -14.16
C LEU A 259 0.72 4.67 -15.04
N ALA A 260 1.97 4.64 -14.55
CA ALA A 260 3.08 4.04 -15.29
C ALA A 260 2.84 2.54 -15.53
N THR A 261 2.30 1.84 -14.54
CA THR A 261 1.96 0.42 -14.64
C THR A 261 0.78 0.18 -15.59
N ALA A 262 -0.26 1.02 -15.52
CA ALA A 262 -1.41 0.96 -16.45
C ALA A 262 -0.95 1.17 -17.90
N ARG A 263 -0.07 2.16 -18.14
CA ARG A 263 0.52 2.38 -19.47
C ARG A 263 1.29 1.16 -19.97
N ALA A 264 2.13 0.57 -19.12
CA ALA A 264 2.88 -0.65 -19.46
C ALA A 264 1.95 -1.85 -19.76
N ALA A 265 0.82 -1.95 -19.05
CA ALA A 265 -0.13 -3.04 -19.22
C ALA A 265 -1.06 -2.86 -20.43
N LEU A 266 -1.48 -1.64 -20.74
CA LEU A 266 -2.45 -1.33 -21.81
C LEU A 266 -1.78 -1.04 -23.17
N GLY A 267 -0.52 -0.58 -23.16
CA GLY A 267 0.17 -0.15 -24.39
C GLY A 267 -0.61 0.98 -25.09
N ASP A 268 -0.88 0.82 -26.38
CA ASP A 268 -1.58 1.82 -27.20
C ASP A 268 -3.04 2.10 -26.76
N ARG A 269 -3.62 1.24 -25.93
CA ARG A 269 -4.97 1.46 -25.37
C ARG A 269 -4.97 2.41 -24.17
N PHE A 270 -3.80 2.80 -23.67
CA PHE A 270 -3.70 3.67 -22.50
C PHE A 270 -4.11 5.11 -22.84
N ASP A 271 -5.17 5.60 -22.20
CA ASP A 271 -5.57 7.01 -22.20
C ASP A 271 -5.26 7.62 -20.82
N PRO A 272 -4.32 8.58 -20.74
CA PRO A 272 -3.95 9.22 -19.47
C PRO A 272 -5.12 9.91 -18.77
N ARG A 273 -6.05 10.50 -19.52
CA ARG A 273 -7.21 11.22 -18.96
C ARG A 273 -8.16 10.26 -18.28
N VAL A 274 -8.50 9.17 -18.96
CA VAL A 274 -9.36 8.12 -18.42
C VAL A 274 -8.75 7.52 -17.16
N ALA A 275 -7.45 7.26 -17.16
CA ALA A 275 -6.75 6.71 -16.01
C ALA A 275 -6.70 7.69 -14.83
N ALA A 276 -6.39 8.98 -15.09
CA ALA A 276 -6.34 10.03 -14.06
C ALA A 276 -7.72 10.27 -13.42
N GLU A 277 -8.77 10.32 -14.22
CA GLU A 277 -10.16 10.46 -13.75
C GLU A 277 -10.57 9.27 -12.89
N ALA A 278 -10.27 8.04 -13.32
CA ALA A 278 -10.57 6.84 -12.55
C ALA A 278 -9.88 6.85 -11.18
N ILE A 279 -8.61 7.25 -11.11
CA ILE A 279 -7.88 7.37 -9.83
C ILE A 279 -8.53 8.43 -8.95
N SER A 280 -8.98 9.55 -9.51
CA SER A 280 -9.56 10.67 -8.77
C SER A 280 -10.89 10.33 -8.09
N THR A 281 -11.56 9.25 -8.49
CA THR A 281 -12.83 8.79 -7.89
C THR A 281 -12.66 7.75 -6.79
N ILE A 282 -11.44 7.29 -6.53
CA ILE A 282 -11.20 6.21 -5.57
C ILE A 282 -11.33 6.75 -4.13
N PRO A 283 -12.10 6.07 -3.26
CA PRO A 283 -12.10 6.40 -1.85
C PRO A 283 -10.74 6.02 -1.21
N PRO A 284 -10.36 6.69 -0.10
CA PRO A 284 -9.15 6.34 0.64
C PRO A 284 -9.04 4.85 0.92
N VAL A 285 -7.81 4.35 0.89
CA VAL A 285 -7.54 3.00 1.39
C VAL A 285 -7.70 3.02 2.90
N PHE A 286 -8.26 1.96 3.44
CA PHE A 286 -8.58 1.75 4.84
C PHE A 286 -7.51 2.31 5.81
N GLY A 287 -7.92 3.29 6.64
CA GLY A 287 -7.05 3.94 7.62
C GLY A 287 -5.96 4.86 7.06
N ARG A 288 -5.86 5.07 5.76
CA ARG A 288 -4.80 5.88 5.13
C ARG A 288 -5.33 7.23 4.69
N GLY A 289 -5.44 8.17 5.63
CA GLY A 289 -6.06 9.47 5.41
C GLY A 289 -7.58 9.37 5.20
N GLU A 290 -8.18 8.33 5.72
CA GLU A 290 -9.62 8.08 5.67
C GLU A 290 -10.33 9.02 6.64
N ILE A 291 -11.31 9.77 6.15
CA ILE A 291 -12.16 10.60 7.00
C ILE A 291 -13.42 9.81 7.32
N VAL A 292 -13.63 9.52 8.61
CA VAL A 292 -14.79 8.80 9.11
C VAL A 292 -15.67 9.73 9.96
N THR A 293 -16.98 9.51 9.92
CA THR A 293 -17.90 10.21 10.83
C THR A 293 -18.14 9.34 12.06
N VAL A 294 -17.68 9.81 13.21
CA VAL A 294 -17.84 9.13 14.49
C VAL A 294 -18.52 10.08 15.46
N ARG A 295 -19.62 9.63 16.09
CA ARG A 295 -20.42 10.43 17.06
C ARG A 295 -20.77 11.82 16.51
N GLY A 296 -21.07 11.92 15.21
CA GLY A 296 -21.42 13.18 14.55
C GLY A 296 -20.24 14.11 14.23
N GLN A 297 -19.00 13.69 14.46
CA GLN A 297 -17.79 14.43 14.15
C GLN A 297 -16.98 13.74 13.06
N GLN A 298 -16.32 14.52 12.22
CA GLN A 298 -15.36 14.00 11.24
C GLN A 298 -14.00 13.80 11.92
N VAL A 299 -13.44 12.63 11.71
CA VAL A 299 -12.14 12.21 12.27
C VAL A 299 -11.31 11.64 11.14
N GLU A 300 -10.09 12.12 10.99
CA GLU A 300 -9.12 11.61 10.05
C GLU A 300 -8.32 10.46 10.67
N PHE A 301 -8.24 9.35 9.97
CA PHE A 301 -7.48 8.16 10.36
C PHE A 301 -6.18 8.05 9.57
N VAL A 302 -5.05 8.05 10.27
CA VAL A 302 -3.71 8.04 9.68
C VAL A 302 -2.95 6.81 10.17
N LEU A 303 -2.81 5.82 9.30
CA LEU A 303 -2.05 4.59 9.58
C LEU A 303 -0.56 4.81 9.31
N VAL A 304 0.26 4.54 10.33
CA VAL A 304 1.71 4.53 10.23
C VAL A 304 2.24 3.10 10.47
N GLN A 305 3.07 2.60 9.56
CA GLN A 305 3.57 1.22 9.59
C GLN A 305 5.09 1.15 9.72
N ASN A 306 5.79 2.20 9.29
CA ASN A 306 7.24 2.30 9.32
C ASN A 306 7.67 3.77 9.50
N PRO A 307 8.95 4.06 9.81
CA PRO A 307 9.43 5.43 10.02
C PRO A 307 9.16 6.34 8.83
N ALA A 308 9.39 5.89 7.61
CA ALA A 308 9.17 6.66 6.40
C ALA A 308 7.69 7.04 6.24
N SER A 309 6.76 6.09 6.42
CA SER A 309 5.33 6.38 6.36
C SER A 309 4.88 7.30 7.49
N PHE A 310 5.47 7.19 8.67
CA PHE A 310 5.18 8.09 9.78
C PHE A 310 5.63 9.52 9.45
N GLN A 311 6.88 9.69 9.00
CA GLN A 311 7.41 11.00 8.61
C GLN A 311 6.58 11.66 7.52
N LEU A 312 6.30 10.95 6.42
CA LEU A 312 5.53 11.47 5.29
C LEU A 312 4.10 11.86 5.68
N ASN A 313 3.46 11.11 6.58
CA ASN A 313 2.13 11.46 7.08
C ASN A 313 2.19 12.70 8.01
N VAL A 314 3.17 12.78 8.91
CA VAL A 314 3.36 13.94 9.79
C VAL A 314 3.62 15.21 8.95
N ASP A 315 4.49 15.11 7.94
CA ASP A 315 4.83 16.23 7.05
C ASP A 315 3.64 16.69 6.17
N SER A 316 2.65 15.81 5.95
CA SER A 316 1.47 16.09 5.13
C SER A 316 0.22 16.50 5.92
N LEU A 317 0.30 16.59 7.26
CA LEU A 317 -0.83 17.08 8.05
C LEU A 317 -1.19 18.52 7.68
N GLU A 318 -2.46 18.86 7.80
CA GLU A 318 -2.88 20.26 7.60
C GLU A 318 -2.20 21.18 8.61
N PRO A 319 -1.61 22.29 8.15
CA PRO A 319 -1.08 23.30 9.07
C PRO A 319 -2.15 23.72 10.08
N GLY A 320 -1.77 23.73 11.36
CA GLY A 320 -2.70 24.09 12.44
C GLY A 320 -3.66 22.98 12.86
N THR A 321 -3.39 21.70 12.54
CA THR A 321 -4.13 20.57 13.11
C THR A 321 -3.98 20.59 14.64
N GLU A 322 -5.07 20.94 15.35
CA GLU A 322 -5.02 21.21 16.81
C GLU A 322 -5.23 19.96 17.66
N GLN A 323 -6.03 19.01 17.17
CA GLN A 323 -6.44 17.85 17.96
C GLN A 323 -5.88 16.55 17.36
N ILE A 324 -4.82 16.06 17.98
CA ILE A 324 -4.11 14.85 17.58
C ILE A 324 -4.12 13.85 18.74
N LEU A 325 -4.51 12.61 18.43
CA LEU A 325 -4.30 11.42 19.27
C LEU A 325 -3.32 10.51 18.52
N ILE A 326 -2.27 10.04 19.21
CA ILE A 326 -1.34 9.04 18.68
C ILE A 326 -1.48 7.74 19.46
N ALA A 327 -1.79 6.64 18.77
CA ALA A 327 -1.98 5.33 19.38
C ALA A 327 -1.06 4.28 18.76
N ILE A 328 -0.04 3.85 19.50
CA ILE A 328 0.90 2.81 19.04
C ILE A 328 0.61 1.50 19.77
N GLY A 329 0.40 0.44 19.01
CA GLY A 329 0.00 -0.87 19.49
C GLY A 329 1.14 -1.88 19.61
N SER A 330 0.76 -3.12 19.91
CA SER A 330 1.69 -4.25 20.14
C SER A 330 2.34 -4.79 18.86
N ASP A 331 1.87 -4.38 17.70
CA ASP A 331 2.49 -4.68 16.41
C ASP A 331 3.84 -4.00 16.23
N VAL A 332 4.06 -2.88 16.91
CA VAL A 332 5.38 -2.23 17.03
C VAL A 332 6.13 -2.87 18.20
N ARG A 333 6.96 -3.86 17.89
CA ARG A 333 7.69 -4.62 18.92
C ARG A 333 8.73 -3.77 19.64
N ASP A 334 9.53 -3.06 18.86
CA ASP A 334 10.54 -2.13 19.36
C ASP A 334 10.13 -0.68 19.02
N PRO A 335 9.70 0.12 20.00
CA PRO A 335 9.30 1.52 19.77
C PRO A 335 10.43 2.41 19.26
N SER A 336 11.70 2.07 19.53
CA SER A 336 12.85 2.82 19.02
C SER A 336 12.90 2.86 17.50
N TYR A 337 12.15 1.96 16.84
CA TYR A 337 11.95 1.95 15.40
C TYR A 337 11.43 3.29 14.84
N PHE A 338 10.63 4.02 15.61
CA PHE A 338 10.11 5.32 15.18
C PHE A 338 11.01 6.52 15.55
N TRP A 339 12.09 6.33 16.31
CA TRP A 339 12.96 7.42 16.75
C TRP A 339 13.61 8.24 15.62
N PRO A 340 13.87 7.71 14.40
CA PRO A 340 14.35 8.54 13.30
C PRO A 340 13.32 9.54 12.76
N VAL A 341 12.04 9.43 13.16
CA VAL A 341 10.97 10.33 12.71
C VAL A 341 11.06 11.65 13.45
N ASN A 342 11.14 12.76 12.74
CA ASN A 342 11.06 14.09 13.32
C ASN A 342 9.58 14.48 13.49
N THR A 343 9.12 14.49 14.73
CA THR A 343 7.74 14.82 15.09
C THR A 343 7.53 16.26 15.53
N SER A 344 8.59 17.09 15.56
CA SER A 344 8.56 18.47 16.07
C SER A 344 7.48 19.36 15.44
N VAL A 345 7.13 19.11 14.18
CA VAL A 345 6.06 19.83 13.45
C VAL A 345 4.68 19.66 14.09
N LEU A 346 4.46 18.61 14.87
CA LEU A 346 3.20 18.39 15.60
C LEU A 346 2.99 19.42 16.71
N GLY A 347 4.06 19.93 17.30
CA GLY A 347 4.05 20.91 18.38
C GLY A 347 3.32 20.41 19.64
N ARG A 348 2.15 19.82 19.48
CA ARG A 348 1.28 19.33 20.57
C ARG A 348 0.49 18.10 20.16
N VAL A 349 0.42 17.12 21.05
CA VAL A 349 -0.41 15.92 20.97
C VAL A 349 -1.28 15.84 22.23
N LEU A 350 -2.59 15.71 22.06
CA LEU A 350 -3.51 15.71 23.20
C LEU A 350 -3.42 14.42 24.01
N ILE A 351 -3.36 13.28 23.31
CA ILE A 351 -3.32 11.97 23.97
C ILE A 351 -2.34 11.05 23.25
N ALA A 352 -1.38 10.50 23.99
CA ALA A 352 -0.58 9.35 23.57
C ALA A 352 -1.21 8.07 24.15
N SER A 353 -1.49 7.07 23.32
CA SER A 353 -2.29 5.90 23.70
C SER A 353 -1.77 4.58 23.11
N GLY A 354 -2.43 3.48 23.50
CA GLY A 354 -2.11 2.11 23.10
C GLY A 354 -1.07 1.46 24.00
N SER A 355 -0.68 0.21 23.66
CA SER A 355 0.23 -0.56 24.50
C SER A 355 1.65 0.01 24.57
N LYS A 356 1.98 0.96 23.70
CA LYS A 356 3.26 1.68 23.61
C LYS A 356 3.10 3.19 23.90
N ALA A 357 2.09 3.55 24.70
CA ALA A 357 1.76 4.95 25.00
C ALA A 357 2.93 5.73 25.63
N GLN A 358 3.64 5.12 26.59
CA GLN A 358 4.78 5.75 27.24
C GLN A 358 5.97 5.92 26.30
N ASP A 359 6.23 4.89 25.48
CA ASP A 359 7.35 4.90 24.53
C ASP A 359 7.18 6.02 23.50
N ILE A 360 5.97 6.15 22.92
CA ILE A 360 5.71 7.22 21.93
C ILE A 360 5.67 8.60 22.58
N ALA A 361 5.16 8.72 23.82
CA ALA A 361 5.20 9.97 24.56
C ALA A 361 6.64 10.42 24.86
N LEU A 362 7.53 9.48 25.17
CA LEU A 362 8.96 9.75 25.36
C LEU A 362 9.61 10.27 24.07
N GLN A 363 9.35 9.62 22.93
CA GLN A 363 9.85 10.08 21.63
C GLN A 363 9.37 11.49 21.29
N LEU A 364 8.07 11.76 21.46
CA LEU A 364 7.48 13.08 21.22
C LEU A 364 8.15 14.15 22.09
N ALA A 365 8.44 13.83 23.36
CA ALA A 365 9.14 14.75 24.26
C ALA A 365 10.58 15.04 23.83
N TYR A 366 11.30 14.09 23.21
CA TYR A 366 12.62 14.34 22.63
C TYR A 366 12.59 15.30 21.44
N ASP A 367 11.47 15.39 20.74
CA ASP A 367 11.23 16.32 19.63
C ASP A 367 10.53 17.63 20.11
N ASP A 368 10.54 17.91 21.41
CA ASP A 368 9.89 19.07 22.05
C ASP A 368 8.36 19.16 21.79
N VAL A 369 7.71 18.04 21.48
CA VAL A 369 6.26 17.97 21.31
C VAL A 369 5.58 17.83 22.68
N ILE A 370 4.65 18.75 22.98
CA ILE A 370 3.88 18.71 24.22
C ILE A 370 2.87 17.58 24.17
N VAL A 371 3.01 16.58 25.05
CA VAL A 371 2.00 15.53 25.25
C VAL A 371 1.19 15.88 26.50
N GLU A 372 -0.10 16.18 26.31
CA GLU A 372 -0.94 16.60 27.45
C GLU A 372 -1.29 15.44 28.37
N ARG A 373 -1.52 14.27 27.79
CA ARG A 373 -1.91 13.09 28.54
C ARG A 373 -1.36 11.81 27.90
N VAL A 374 -0.95 10.88 28.76
CA VAL A 374 -0.63 9.51 28.39
C VAL A 374 -1.72 8.59 28.95
N GLU A 375 -2.47 7.93 28.06
CA GLU A 375 -3.56 7.03 28.43
C GLU A 375 -3.39 5.70 27.67
N PRO A 376 -2.86 4.66 28.34
CA PRO A 376 -2.62 3.36 27.71
C PRO A 376 -3.91 2.63 27.30
N ASP A 377 -5.03 2.87 28.00
CA ASP A 377 -6.31 2.29 27.61
C ASP A 377 -6.85 3.03 26.37
N LEU A 378 -6.83 2.31 25.24
CA LEU A 378 -7.24 2.87 23.97
C LEU A 378 -8.73 3.25 23.93
N GLY A 379 -9.59 2.49 24.63
CA GLY A 379 -11.03 2.77 24.69
C GLY A 379 -11.28 4.09 25.44
N GLN A 380 -10.67 4.26 26.61
CA GLN A 380 -10.78 5.48 27.41
C GLN A 380 -10.19 6.68 26.65
N ALA A 381 -9.02 6.51 26.02
CA ALA A 381 -8.40 7.55 25.21
C ALA A 381 -9.29 8.03 24.07
N LEU A 382 -9.95 7.10 23.37
CA LEU A 382 -10.89 7.41 22.30
C LEU A 382 -12.14 8.12 22.80
N ASP A 383 -12.70 7.69 23.93
CA ASP A 383 -13.88 8.34 24.52
C ASP A 383 -13.58 9.78 24.91
N ASP A 384 -12.47 10.01 25.60
CA ASP A 384 -12.05 11.35 26.03
C ASP A 384 -11.74 12.25 24.83
N PHE A 385 -11.01 11.73 23.82
CA PHE A 385 -10.67 12.49 22.62
C PHE A 385 -11.91 12.86 21.80
N LEU A 386 -12.86 11.93 21.65
CA LEU A 386 -14.09 12.18 20.91
C LEU A 386 -15.09 13.04 21.67
N ALA A 387 -14.99 13.11 23.00
CA ALA A 387 -15.79 14.03 23.82
C ALA A 387 -15.38 15.49 23.70
N LEU A 388 -14.17 15.77 23.24
CA LEU A 388 -13.71 17.14 23.01
C LEU A 388 -14.59 17.85 21.97
N PRO A 389 -14.77 19.17 22.06
CA PRO A 389 -15.47 19.94 21.05
C PRO A 389 -14.79 19.81 19.68
N LYS A 390 -15.50 20.14 18.61
CA LYS A 390 -14.91 20.21 17.27
C LYS A 390 -13.74 21.20 17.28
N PRO A 391 -12.58 20.88 16.66
CA PRO A 391 -11.46 21.81 16.56
C PRO A 391 -11.85 23.08 15.79
N ALA A 392 -11.21 24.19 16.11
CA ALA A 392 -11.44 25.46 15.40
C ALA A 392 -10.89 25.42 13.97
N ALA A 393 -9.78 24.69 13.78
CA ALA A 393 -9.17 24.46 12.48
C ALA A 393 -8.87 22.96 12.26
N GLY A 394 -8.97 22.52 11.01
CA GLY A 394 -8.66 21.13 10.62
C GLY A 394 -9.68 20.11 11.12
N LEU A 395 -9.24 18.88 11.20
CA LEU A 395 -10.01 17.74 11.68
C LEU A 395 -9.38 17.16 12.94
N LYS A 396 -10.19 16.46 13.74
CA LYS A 396 -9.62 15.52 14.72
C LYS A 396 -8.82 14.47 13.97
N THR A 397 -7.57 14.25 14.35
CA THR A 397 -6.68 13.31 13.68
C THR A 397 -6.23 12.22 14.62
N ILE A 398 -6.40 10.97 14.25
CA ILE A 398 -5.90 9.81 14.97
C ILE A 398 -4.81 9.15 14.14
N ILE A 399 -3.57 9.24 14.63
CA ILE A 399 -2.40 8.57 14.05
C ILE A 399 -2.22 7.25 14.82
N PHE A 400 -2.13 6.12 14.12
CA PHE A 400 -2.06 4.83 14.79
C PHE A 400 -1.25 3.77 14.02
N SER A 401 -0.70 2.81 14.77
CA SER A 401 -0.16 1.59 14.19
C SER A 401 -1.28 0.62 13.77
N ALA A 402 -0.96 -0.44 13.04
CA ALA A 402 -1.95 -1.35 12.47
C ALA A 402 -2.80 -2.09 13.54
N ASP A 403 -2.21 -2.45 14.69
CA ASP A 403 -2.97 -3.06 15.79
C ASP A 403 -3.92 -2.06 16.42
N SER A 404 -3.44 -0.86 16.76
CA SER A 404 -4.26 0.20 17.33
C SER A 404 -5.38 0.62 16.38
N MET A 405 -5.13 0.67 15.05
CA MET A 405 -6.16 0.93 14.05
C MET A 405 -7.29 -0.11 14.10
N ARG A 406 -6.93 -1.40 14.08
CA ARG A 406 -7.95 -2.47 14.13
C ARG A 406 -8.78 -2.39 15.40
N ARG A 407 -8.13 -2.16 16.56
CA ARG A 407 -8.81 -2.02 17.86
C ARG A 407 -9.69 -0.77 17.92
N THR A 408 -9.19 0.37 17.41
CA THR A 408 -9.97 1.62 17.29
C THR A 408 -11.24 1.39 16.47
N ARG A 409 -11.14 0.78 15.30
CA ARG A 409 -12.29 0.51 14.45
C ARG A 409 -13.30 -0.45 15.09
N ALA A 410 -12.81 -1.51 15.74
CA ALA A 410 -13.66 -2.44 16.48
C ALA A 410 -14.39 -1.74 17.63
N TYR A 411 -13.69 -0.90 18.39
CA TYR A 411 -14.26 -0.15 19.51
C TYR A 411 -15.35 0.84 19.05
N LEU A 412 -15.11 1.51 17.94
CA LEU A 412 -16.04 2.50 17.38
C LEU A 412 -17.18 1.87 16.56
N GLY A 413 -17.24 0.54 16.45
CA GLY A 413 -18.27 -0.16 15.65
C GLY A 413 -18.16 0.11 14.14
N LEU A 414 -16.99 0.59 13.67
CA LEU A 414 -16.74 0.80 12.26
C LEU A 414 -16.51 -0.55 11.60
N ALA A 415 -17.28 -0.86 10.57
CA ALA A 415 -17.18 -2.13 9.87
C ALA A 415 -15.73 -2.42 9.45
N SER A 416 -15.26 -3.64 9.67
CA SER A 416 -14.10 -4.14 8.94
C SER A 416 -14.51 -4.15 7.47
N ASN A 417 -13.85 -3.36 6.62
CA ASN A 417 -14.16 -3.37 5.21
C ASN A 417 -14.11 -4.81 4.68
N LYS A 418 -15.24 -5.30 4.24
CA LYS A 418 -15.29 -6.36 3.24
C LYS A 418 -14.84 -5.73 1.91
N GLU A 419 -13.58 -5.33 1.82
CA GLU A 419 -12.98 -4.94 0.55
C GLU A 419 -13.01 -6.16 -0.36
N GLY A 420 -13.83 -6.10 -1.41
CA GLY A 420 -13.85 -7.11 -2.46
C GLY A 420 -15.18 -7.82 -2.68
N GLN A 421 -16.30 -7.15 -2.48
CA GLN A 421 -17.60 -7.58 -3.02
C GLN A 421 -18.22 -6.42 -3.81
N GLU A 422 -17.55 -6.01 -4.91
CA GLU A 422 -18.18 -5.41 -6.09
C GLU A 422 -17.28 -5.66 -7.30
#